data_830bc625a4deb034a19134341a5d0d8c
#
_entry.id   830bc625a4deb034a19134341a5d0d8c
#
_cell.length_a   1.000
_cell.length_b   1.000
_cell.length_c   1.000
_cell.angle_alpha   90.00
_cell.angle_beta   90.00
_cell.angle_gamma   90.00
#
_symmetry.space_group_name_H-M   'P 1'
#
loop_
_entity.id
_entity.type
_entity.pdbx_description
1 polymer ?
#
loop_
_entity_poly.entity_id
_entity_poly.type
_entity_poly.pdbx_seq_one_letter_code
_entity_poly.pdbx_strand_id
1 'polypeptide(L)'
;MQAVSMFGSALKTTTPERSYPTLRGHPPAVELGADVTIPDELSRPQTGVRIEIPPTLRHTFVVAPLAYYLAAAVVPGSTPRLVTEAGYSYPLEGEHGFERTVKQVFKQIFLLDCIVRTEGETPLPLYERQAVEPALEFDIEDVYEQPLAEQLETYLAVPFETIQAHLPEWQFEVHLNPLAPDSLELLPFLMNRLSIVKTDTAASRSARTATRTSASVSPLLRQSWEDGRTEITGTGTLSAFQNNITQSPRDGPLEIEVVCNDSEMSKELVTVHCAYQNRNDLPLDVTVHYDLTTDELEEVLSRESDFVHYIGHIDTDGFRCSDGTISASRIETVGTKAFILNACRSHEQGLHLIEAGAIGGIVTFSEIENSTAVDAGRTIARLLNFGLPLYGALHVLQKRGDGEQQYHIVGDGALTVVQTSQGSPMAGTISHGEDGNDMIVDSYLSPSKDMGSVYNMATKISESYHLVSGKVSLQSESTADFVELLNTESFPVLFDGELRWSTDIKTHEL
;
A
#
# COMPACT_ATOMS: atom_id res chain seq x y z
N MET A 1 -10.28 -6.55 22.32
CA MET A 1 -11.64 -6.79 21.80
C MET A 1 -12.52 -5.54 21.93
N GLN A 2 -12.76 -4.98 23.12
CA GLN A 2 -13.62 -3.79 23.27
C GLN A 2 -13.10 -2.60 22.43
N ALA A 3 -11.81 -2.27 22.49
CA ALA A 3 -11.23 -1.21 21.67
C ALA A 3 -11.44 -1.46 20.15
N VAL A 4 -11.21 -2.70 19.68
CA VAL A 4 -11.42 -3.06 18.27
C VAL A 4 -12.90 -2.93 17.86
N SER A 5 -13.84 -3.23 18.77
CA SER A 5 -15.27 -3.01 18.51
C SER A 5 -15.58 -1.53 18.24
N MET A 6 -14.81 -0.60 18.80
CA MET A 6 -15.04 0.84 18.63
C MET A 6 -14.51 1.40 17.32
N PHE A 7 -13.69 0.65 16.56
CA PHE A 7 -13.19 1.12 15.27
C PHE A 7 -14.31 1.47 14.29
N GLY A 8 -15.41 0.72 14.32
CA GLY A 8 -16.59 1.00 13.50
C GLY A 8 -17.26 2.37 13.75
N SER A 9 -16.91 3.07 14.85
CA SER A 9 -17.39 4.46 15.08
C SER A 9 -16.91 5.45 14.01
N ALA A 10 -15.87 5.09 13.27
CA ALA A 10 -15.33 5.93 12.19
C ALA A 10 -16.05 5.75 10.84
N LEU A 11 -16.95 4.78 10.71
CA LEU A 11 -17.76 4.63 9.49
C LEU A 11 -18.83 5.71 9.42
N LYS A 12 -18.98 6.35 8.27
CA LYS A 12 -20.00 7.37 8.01
C LYS A 12 -21.34 6.77 7.57
N THR A 13 -21.32 5.51 7.13
CA THR A 13 -22.50 4.74 6.73
C THR A 13 -22.32 3.26 7.04
N THR A 14 -23.41 2.53 7.19
CA THR A 14 -23.43 1.07 7.31
C THR A 14 -24.05 0.38 6.09
N THR A 15 -24.43 1.16 5.07
CA THR A 15 -24.92 0.67 3.78
C THR A 15 -23.74 0.19 2.91
N PRO A 16 -23.95 -0.46 1.76
CA PRO A 16 -22.88 -0.90 0.87
C PRO A 16 -21.90 0.22 0.44
N GLU A 17 -22.33 1.48 0.51
CA GLU A 17 -21.46 2.64 0.27
C GLU A 17 -20.29 2.75 1.23
N ARG A 18 -20.25 2.03 2.37
CA ARG A 18 -19.06 1.90 3.23
C ARG A 18 -17.85 1.38 2.45
N SER A 19 -18.07 0.77 1.29
CA SER A 19 -17.00 0.38 0.37
C SER A 19 -16.32 1.58 -0.34
N TYR A 20 -16.95 2.77 -0.38
CA TYR A 20 -16.25 3.99 -0.81
C TYR A 20 -15.26 4.46 0.26
N PRO A 21 -13.98 4.76 -0.08
CA PRO A 21 -13.00 5.19 0.91
C PRO A 21 -13.38 6.50 1.61
N THR A 22 -14.07 7.41 0.94
CA THR A 22 -14.53 8.69 1.50
C THR A 22 -15.60 8.54 2.60
N LEU A 23 -16.26 7.39 2.66
CA LEU A 23 -17.27 7.07 3.67
C LEU A 23 -16.71 6.21 4.82
N ARG A 24 -15.42 5.98 4.83
CA ARG A 24 -14.67 5.40 5.95
C ARG A 24 -13.77 6.49 6.56
N GLY A 25 -13.83 6.66 7.85
CA GLY A 25 -12.93 7.53 8.59
C GLY A 25 -11.78 6.75 9.22
N HIS A 26 -10.76 7.47 9.67
CA HIS A 26 -9.67 6.86 10.44
C HIS A 26 -10.21 6.38 11.80
N PRO A 27 -10.01 5.10 12.17
CA PRO A 27 -10.41 4.59 13.47
C PRO A 27 -9.81 5.39 14.63
N PRO A 28 -10.48 5.41 15.80
CA PRO A 28 -9.93 6.05 16.97
C PRO A 28 -8.58 5.42 17.39
N ALA A 29 -7.66 6.25 17.86
CA ALA A 29 -6.37 5.79 18.38
C ALA A 29 -6.55 4.81 19.54
N VAL A 30 -5.63 3.89 19.67
CA VAL A 30 -5.54 2.94 20.78
C VAL A 30 -4.23 3.18 21.50
N GLU A 31 -4.31 3.36 22.81
CA GLU A 31 -3.15 3.47 23.69
C GLU A 31 -3.18 2.31 24.69
N LEU A 32 -2.03 1.74 24.98
CA LEU A 32 -1.90 0.70 25.98
C LEU A 32 -1.98 1.30 27.38
N GLY A 33 -2.89 0.76 28.19
CA GLY A 33 -3.12 1.20 29.56
C GLY A 33 -3.38 0.02 30.51
N ALA A 34 -3.44 0.32 31.81
CA ALA A 34 -3.75 -0.68 32.83
C ALA A 34 -5.24 -1.08 32.81
N ASP A 35 -6.11 -0.14 32.48
CA ASP A 35 -7.57 -0.32 32.45
C ASP A 35 -8.12 0.05 31.06
N VAL A 36 -9.25 -0.58 30.72
CA VAL A 36 -9.95 -0.25 29.46
C VAL A 36 -10.81 1.00 29.70
N THR A 37 -10.46 2.09 29.03
CA THR A 37 -11.24 3.34 29.05
C THR A 37 -11.69 3.66 27.62
N ILE A 38 -12.99 3.87 27.45
CA ILE A 38 -13.60 4.28 26.17
C ILE A 38 -14.29 5.62 26.44
N PRO A 39 -13.97 6.70 25.69
CA PRO A 39 -14.65 7.98 25.83
C PRO A 39 -16.16 7.85 25.62
N ASP A 40 -16.97 8.54 26.43
CA ASP A 40 -18.44 8.47 26.36
C ASP A 40 -19.00 9.00 25.03
N GLU A 41 -18.26 9.90 24.37
CA GLU A 41 -18.63 10.48 23.08
C GLU A 41 -18.43 9.50 21.92
N LEU A 42 -17.63 8.45 22.13
CA LEU A 42 -17.33 7.47 21.10
C LEU A 42 -18.43 6.40 21.03
N SER A 43 -19.21 6.43 19.98
CA SER A 43 -20.31 5.49 19.76
C SER A 43 -20.15 4.73 18.46
N ARG A 44 -20.37 3.43 18.50
CA ARG A 44 -20.35 2.55 17.33
C ARG A 44 -21.78 2.40 16.76
N PRO A 45 -21.94 2.41 15.42
CA PRO A 45 -23.22 2.07 14.80
C PRO A 45 -23.73 0.70 15.25
N GLN A 46 -25.02 0.57 15.46
CA GLN A 46 -25.66 -0.70 15.82
C GLN A 46 -26.05 -1.43 14.52
N THR A 47 -25.23 -2.36 14.08
CA THR A 47 -25.41 -3.11 12.82
C THR A 47 -26.06 -4.48 13.02
N GLY A 48 -26.33 -4.87 14.27
CA GLY A 48 -26.81 -6.22 14.57
C GLY A 48 -25.77 -7.32 14.32
N VAL A 49 -24.50 -6.94 14.06
CA VAL A 49 -23.41 -7.88 13.73
C VAL A 49 -22.43 -7.97 14.89
N ARG A 50 -22.05 -9.21 15.23
CA ARG A 50 -21.00 -9.50 16.19
C ARG A 50 -20.06 -10.58 15.67
N ILE A 51 -18.80 -10.50 16.10
CA ILE A 51 -17.77 -11.50 15.82
C ILE A 51 -17.36 -12.13 17.15
N GLU A 52 -17.66 -13.42 17.29
CA GLU A 52 -17.29 -14.20 18.47
C GLU A 52 -15.95 -14.88 18.22
N ILE A 53 -14.98 -14.68 19.12
CA ILE A 53 -13.62 -15.23 18.99
C ILE A 53 -13.04 -15.63 20.35
N PRO A 54 -12.08 -16.58 20.39
CA PRO A 54 -11.24 -16.80 21.57
C PRO A 54 -10.52 -15.49 21.96
N PRO A 55 -10.45 -15.15 23.28
CA PRO A 55 -9.89 -13.89 23.75
C PRO A 55 -8.36 -13.90 23.73
N THR A 56 -7.77 -13.91 22.53
CA THR A 56 -6.33 -13.84 22.30
C THR A 56 -5.99 -12.70 21.35
N LEU A 57 -4.76 -12.16 21.44
CA LEU A 57 -4.28 -11.12 20.53
C LEU A 57 -4.32 -11.59 19.07
N ARG A 58 -3.93 -12.84 18.81
CA ARG A 58 -3.98 -13.42 17.45
C ARG A 58 -5.37 -13.28 16.82
N HIS A 59 -6.40 -13.74 17.53
CA HIS A 59 -7.76 -13.68 17.00
C HIS A 59 -8.24 -12.23 16.87
N THR A 60 -7.91 -11.38 17.85
CA THR A 60 -8.29 -9.97 17.84
C THR A 60 -7.65 -9.22 16.67
N PHE A 61 -6.37 -9.45 16.39
CA PHE A 61 -5.66 -8.80 15.28
C PHE A 61 -6.26 -9.21 13.93
N VAL A 62 -6.46 -10.50 13.72
CA VAL A 62 -6.93 -11.04 12.44
C VAL A 62 -8.34 -10.58 12.09
N VAL A 63 -9.26 -10.48 13.07
CA VAL A 63 -10.63 -10.02 12.81
C VAL A 63 -10.78 -8.51 12.78
N ALA A 64 -9.80 -7.74 13.20
CA ALA A 64 -9.92 -6.30 13.33
C ALA A 64 -10.37 -5.60 12.02
N PRO A 65 -9.84 -5.94 10.81
CA PRO A 65 -10.32 -5.36 9.56
C PRO A 65 -11.80 -5.61 9.31
N LEU A 66 -12.23 -6.85 9.50
CA LEU A 66 -13.62 -7.24 9.32
C LEU A 66 -14.53 -6.57 10.36
N ALA A 67 -14.09 -6.49 11.62
CA ALA A 67 -14.85 -5.82 12.69
C ALA A 67 -15.00 -4.32 12.43
N TYR A 68 -13.97 -3.64 11.98
CA TYR A 68 -14.01 -2.25 11.56
C TYR A 68 -15.01 -2.06 10.42
N TYR A 69 -14.84 -2.81 9.33
CA TYR A 69 -15.60 -2.66 8.11
C TYR A 69 -17.11 -2.94 8.28
N LEU A 70 -17.47 -3.84 9.19
CA LEU A 70 -18.87 -4.17 9.52
C LEU A 70 -19.42 -3.39 10.73
N ALA A 71 -18.63 -2.52 11.34
CA ALA A 71 -18.92 -1.96 12.67
C ALA A 71 -19.39 -3.06 13.66
N ALA A 72 -18.77 -4.24 13.60
CA ALA A 72 -19.19 -5.39 14.38
C ALA A 72 -18.67 -5.32 15.83
N ALA A 73 -19.47 -5.84 16.77
CA ALA A 73 -19.00 -6.06 18.13
C ALA A 73 -18.08 -7.29 18.18
N VAL A 74 -16.88 -7.15 18.76
CA VAL A 74 -15.97 -8.28 18.99
C VAL A 74 -16.15 -8.77 20.43
N VAL A 75 -16.63 -9.99 20.58
CA VAL A 75 -16.99 -10.57 21.89
C VAL A 75 -16.30 -11.91 22.13
N PRO A 76 -16.11 -12.30 23.40
CA PRO A 76 -15.53 -13.61 23.71
C PRO A 76 -16.42 -14.76 23.23
N GLY A 77 -15.79 -15.76 22.61
CA GLY A 77 -16.42 -17.01 22.19
C GLY A 77 -15.39 -18.14 22.17
N SER A 78 -15.86 -19.38 22.16
CA SER A 78 -14.96 -20.56 22.09
C SER A 78 -14.54 -20.90 20.67
N THR A 79 -15.37 -20.54 19.69
CA THR A 79 -15.16 -20.85 18.26
C THR A 79 -15.33 -19.56 17.44
N PRO A 80 -14.40 -19.25 16.54
CA PRO A 80 -14.48 -18.06 15.69
C PRO A 80 -15.70 -18.12 14.77
N ARG A 81 -16.59 -17.14 14.86
CA ARG A 81 -17.76 -17.01 13.98
C ARG A 81 -18.29 -15.59 13.89
N LEU A 82 -18.86 -15.26 12.76
CA LEU A 82 -19.68 -14.08 12.55
C LEU A 82 -21.13 -14.44 12.86
N VAL A 83 -21.83 -13.60 13.61
CA VAL A 83 -23.20 -13.84 14.03
C VAL A 83 -24.02 -12.57 13.85
N THR A 84 -25.24 -12.69 13.32
CA THR A 84 -26.20 -11.59 13.20
C THR A 84 -27.31 -11.71 14.24
N GLU A 85 -27.97 -10.61 14.57
CA GLU A 85 -29.11 -10.62 15.48
C GLU A 85 -30.34 -11.33 14.89
N ALA A 86 -30.41 -11.50 13.56
CA ALA A 86 -31.41 -12.34 12.88
C ALA A 86 -31.18 -13.85 13.11
N GLY A 87 -30.07 -14.22 13.78
CA GLY A 87 -29.79 -15.61 14.13
C GLY A 87 -28.91 -16.33 13.09
N TYR A 88 -28.47 -15.67 12.02
CA TYR A 88 -27.50 -16.21 11.08
C TYR A 88 -26.14 -16.37 11.74
N SER A 89 -25.43 -17.46 11.44
CA SER A 89 -24.10 -17.73 11.98
C SER A 89 -23.19 -18.34 10.91
N TYR A 90 -22.07 -17.69 10.65
CA TYR A 90 -21.05 -18.12 9.69
C TYR A 90 -19.73 -18.45 10.39
N PRO A 91 -19.15 -19.66 10.20
CA PRO A 91 -17.88 -20.03 10.82
C PRO A 91 -16.72 -19.25 10.19
N LEU A 92 -15.85 -18.69 11.03
CA LEU A 92 -14.63 -18.02 10.61
C LEU A 92 -13.40 -18.92 10.67
N GLU A 93 -13.58 -20.20 10.97
CA GLU A 93 -12.53 -21.23 10.93
C GLU A 93 -13.00 -22.35 9.99
N GLY A 94 -12.44 -22.37 8.78
CA GLY A 94 -12.76 -23.35 7.74
C GLY A 94 -11.59 -24.33 7.49
N GLU A 95 -11.70 -25.14 6.44
CA GLU A 95 -10.69 -26.14 6.05
C GLU A 95 -9.29 -25.55 5.85
N HIS A 96 -9.20 -24.27 5.48
CA HIS A 96 -7.95 -23.56 5.22
C HIS A 96 -7.43 -22.79 6.43
N GLY A 97 -8.07 -22.94 7.60
CA GLY A 97 -7.71 -22.29 8.86
C GLY A 97 -8.28 -20.86 8.99
N PHE A 98 -8.21 -20.36 10.22
CA PHE A 98 -8.86 -19.12 10.65
C PHE A 98 -8.46 -17.87 9.83
N GLU A 99 -7.17 -17.60 9.68
CA GLU A 99 -6.68 -16.38 9.02
C GLU A 99 -7.11 -16.32 7.54
N ARG A 100 -7.04 -17.46 6.84
CA ARG A 100 -7.46 -17.52 5.44
C ARG A 100 -8.97 -17.38 5.29
N THR A 101 -9.75 -17.98 6.18
CA THR A 101 -11.21 -17.84 6.16
C THR A 101 -11.63 -16.40 6.41
N VAL A 102 -11.07 -15.73 7.42
CA VAL A 102 -11.35 -14.31 7.68
C VAL A 102 -10.98 -13.43 6.48
N LYS A 103 -9.81 -13.66 5.86
CA LYS A 103 -9.39 -12.97 4.63
C LYS A 103 -10.41 -13.16 3.50
N GLN A 104 -10.87 -14.39 3.26
CA GLN A 104 -11.84 -14.70 2.20
C GLN A 104 -13.18 -14.02 2.47
N VAL A 105 -13.72 -14.15 3.68
CA VAL A 105 -14.97 -13.51 4.10
C VAL A 105 -14.91 -11.99 3.92
N PHE A 106 -13.81 -11.37 4.35
CA PHE A 106 -13.63 -9.92 4.21
C PHE A 106 -13.61 -9.49 2.74
N LYS A 107 -12.80 -10.16 1.90
CA LYS A 107 -12.71 -9.86 0.46
C LYS A 107 -14.05 -10.05 -0.26
N GLN A 108 -14.79 -11.11 0.09
CA GLN A 108 -16.11 -11.41 -0.46
C GLN A 108 -17.12 -10.31 -0.15
N ILE A 109 -17.26 -9.95 1.12
CA ILE A 109 -18.17 -8.89 1.56
C ILE A 109 -17.81 -7.56 0.88
N PHE A 110 -16.53 -7.22 0.84
CA PHE A 110 -16.07 -5.97 0.23
C PHE A 110 -16.38 -5.89 -1.27
N LEU A 111 -16.13 -6.97 -2.04
CA LEU A 111 -16.44 -6.97 -3.47
C LEU A 111 -17.96 -6.86 -3.71
N LEU A 112 -18.76 -7.63 -2.96
CA LEU A 112 -20.21 -7.59 -3.11
C LEU A 112 -20.80 -6.23 -2.70
N ASP A 113 -20.25 -5.57 -1.67
CA ASP A 113 -20.59 -4.18 -1.39
C ASP A 113 -20.24 -3.25 -2.55
N CYS A 114 -19.07 -3.40 -3.18
CA CYS A 114 -18.69 -2.59 -4.34
C CYS A 114 -19.65 -2.79 -5.54
N ILE A 115 -20.19 -4.00 -5.69
CA ILE A 115 -21.20 -4.31 -6.71
C ILE A 115 -22.55 -3.70 -6.32
N VAL A 116 -23.04 -3.99 -5.12
CA VAL A 116 -24.38 -3.60 -4.65
C VAL A 116 -24.51 -2.09 -4.51
N ARG A 117 -23.47 -1.36 -4.09
CA ARG A 117 -23.51 0.11 -3.99
C ARG A 117 -23.74 0.84 -5.33
N THR A 118 -23.61 0.14 -6.47
CA THR A 118 -23.91 0.72 -7.79
C THR A 118 -25.40 0.98 -8.01
N GLU A 119 -26.28 0.45 -7.16
CA GLU A 119 -27.70 0.82 -7.08
C GLU A 119 -27.97 2.08 -6.25
N GLY A 120 -26.94 2.60 -5.53
CA GLY A 120 -27.06 3.77 -4.68
C GLY A 120 -27.06 5.09 -5.44
N GLU A 121 -26.74 6.18 -4.71
CA GLU A 121 -26.80 7.55 -5.24
C GLU A 121 -25.80 7.83 -6.39
N THR A 122 -24.79 6.99 -6.56
CA THR A 122 -23.75 7.17 -7.61
C THR A 122 -23.68 5.92 -8.50
N PRO A 123 -24.67 5.68 -9.36
CA PRO A 123 -24.63 4.57 -10.31
C PRO A 123 -23.49 4.76 -11.31
N LEU A 124 -22.70 3.74 -11.55
CA LEU A 124 -21.64 3.72 -12.54
C LEU A 124 -21.49 2.33 -13.17
N PRO A 125 -21.09 2.22 -14.44
CA PRO A 125 -20.88 0.95 -15.11
C PRO A 125 -19.60 0.30 -14.59
N LEU A 126 -19.71 -0.44 -13.47
CA LEU A 126 -18.60 -1.15 -12.86
C LEU A 126 -18.36 -2.49 -13.60
N TYR A 127 -17.11 -2.72 -14.02
CA TYR A 127 -16.72 -3.95 -14.73
C TYR A 127 -16.97 -5.20 -13.86
N GLU A 128 -16.59 -5.15 -12.59
CA GLU A 128 -16.77 -6.27 -11.66
C GLU A 128 -18.25 -6.62 -11.47
N ARG A 129 -19.16 -5.63 -11.49
CA ARG A 129 -20.61 -5.89 -11.52
C ARG A 129 -21.01 -6.64 -12.79
N GLN A 130 -20.63 -6.11 -13.95
CA GLN A 130 -21.00 -6.72 -15.25
C GLN A 130 -20.51 -8.17 -15.36
N ALA A 131 -19.33 -8.47 -14.79
CA ALA A 131 -18.74 -9.79 -14.82
C ALA A 131 -19.38 -10.79 -13.83
N VAL A 132 -19.78 -10.30 -12.64
CA VAL A 132 -20.24 -11.16 -11.53
C VAL A 132 -21.75 -11.30 -11.47
N GLU A 133 -22.51 -10.23 -11.75
CA GLU A 133 -23.99 -10.19 -11.62
C GLU A 133 -24.70 -11.38 -12.32
N PRO A 134 -24.29 -11.84 -13.54
CA PRO A 134 -24.94 -12.97 -14.20
C PRO A 134 -24.86 -14.31 -13.44
N ALA A 135 -23.93 -14.41 -12.48
CA ALA A 135 -23.72 -15.61 -11.66
C ALA A 135 -24.28 -15.48 -10.23
N LEU A 136 -24.88 -14.32 -9.87
CA LEU A 136 -25.52 -14.12 -8.59
C LEU A 136 -26.94 -14.67 -8.60
N GLU A 137 -27.36 -15.30 -7.49
CA GLU A 137 -28.71 -15.85 -7.30
C GLU A 137 -29.67 -14.87 -6.62
N PHE A 138 -29.25 -13.59 -6.46
CA PHE A 138 -30.05 -12.54 -5.83
C PHE A 138 -30.13 -11.29 -6.72
N ASP A 139 -31.17 -10.50 -6.51
CA ASP A 139 -31.34 -9.19 -7.13
C ASP A 139 -30.54 -8.14 -6.36
N ILE A 140 -29.73 -7.36 -7.07
CA ILE A 140 -28.81 -6.37 -6.47
C ILE A 140 -29.59 -5.21 -5.84
N GLU A 141 -30.69 -4.74 -6.49
CA GLU A 141 -31.54 -3.67 -6.00
C GLU A 141 -32.22 -4.08 -4.69
N ASP A 142 -32.76 -5.32 -4.64
CA ASP A 142 -33.40 -5.86 -3.43
C ASP A 142 -32.41 -5.94 -2.25
N VAL A 143 -31.16 -6.36 -2.51
CA VAL A 143 -30.11 -6.48 -1.48
C VAL A 143 -29.59 -5.12 -1.03
N TYR A 144 -29.56 -4.13 -1.90
CA TYR A 144 -29.14 -2.76 -1.55
C TYR A 144 -30.02 -2.17 -0.43
N GLU A 145 -31.32 -2.42 -0.47
CA GLU A 145 -32.29 -1.91 0.53
C GLU A 145 -32.28 -2.68 1.86
N GLN A 146 -31.59 -3.83 1.94
CA GLN A 146 -31.57 -4.66 3.15
C GLN A 146 -30.66 -4.07 4.24
N PRO A 147 -30.98 -4.30 5.52
CA PRO A 147 -30.06 -4.07 6.62
C PRO A 147 -28.79 -4.91 6.48
N LEU A 148 -27.66 -4.41 7.00
CA LEU A 148 -26.37 -5.11 6.93
C LEU A 148 -26.42 -6.58 7.39
N ALA A 149 -27.15 -6.87 8.46
CA ALA A 149 -27.28 -8.22 8.99
C ALA A 149 -27.91 -9.22 7.99
N GLU A 150 -28.85 -8.76 7.16
CA GLU A 150 -29.51 -9.55 6.11
C GLU A 150 -28.65 -9.63 4.86
N GLN A 151 -27.99 -8.52 4.45
CA GLN A 151 -27.01 -8.51 3.35
C GLN A 151 -25.92 -9.55 3.57
N LEU A 152 -25.41 -9.71 4.81
CA LEU A 152 -24.36 -10.67 5.11
C LEU A 152 -24.76 -12.12 4.88
N GLU A 153 -26.01 -12.49 5.16
CA GLU A 153 -26.52 -13.83 4.87
C GLU A 153 -26.53 -14.09 3.37
N THR A 154 -27.04 -13.14 2.58
CA THR A 154 -27.05 -13.19 1.12
C THR A 154 -25.64 -13.26 0.53
N TYR A 155 -24.74 -12.41 1.00
CA TYR A 155 -23.37 -12.35 0.50
C TYR A 155 -22.58 -13.64 0.78
N LEU A 156 -22.70 -14.18 1.99
CA LEU A 156 -21.97 -15.37 2.40
C LEU A 156 -22.58 -16.68 1.90
N ALA A 157 -23.77 -16.63 1.31
CA ALA A 157 -24.34 -17.74 0.55
C ALA A 157 -23.71 -17.89 -0.86
N VAL A 158 -23.12 -16.84 -1.42
CA VAL A 158 -22.42 -16.89 -2.72
C VAL A 158 -21.16 -17.75 -2.58
N PRO A 159 -20.95 -18.80 -3.39
CA PRO A 159 -19.70 -19.56 -3.39
C PRO A 159 -18.51 -18.65 -3.71
N PHE A 160 -17.45 -18.74 -2.92
CA PHE A 160 -16.27 -17.87 -3.08
C PHE A 160 -15.63 -18.00 -4.46
N GLU A 161 -15.67 -19.19 -5.06
CA GLU A 161 -15.13 -19.51 -6.38
C GLU A 161 -15.84 -18.70 -7.48
N THR A 162 -17.10 -18.34 -7.30
CA THR A 162 -17.90 -17.54 -8.26
C THR A 162 -17.31 -16.15 -8.44
N ILE A 163 -16.75 -15.58 -7.37
CA ILE A 163 -16.29 -14.18 -7.34
C ILE A 163 -14.75 -14.04 -7.31
N GLN A 164 -14.05 -15.14 -7.03
CA GLN A 164 -12.60 -15.11 -6.76
C GLN A 164 -11.78 -14.45 -7.88
N ALA A 165 -12.15 -14.68 -9.15
CA ALA A 165 -11.45 -14.12 -10.30
C ALA A 165 -11.64 -12.61 -10.47
N HIS A 166 -12.63 -12.03 -9.80
CA HIS A 166 -13.03 -10.63 -9.92
C HIS A 166 -12.71 -9.80 -8.66
N LEU A 167 -12.06 -10.43 -7.68
CA LEU A 167 -11.63 -9.72 -6.47
C LEU A 167 -10.56 -8.67 -6.82
N PRO A 168 -10.66 -7.44 -6.27
CA PRO A 168 -9.57 -6.49 -6.39
C PRO A 168 -8.29 -7.07 -5.77
N GLU A 169 -7.14 -6.69 -6.31
CA GLU A 169 -5.85 -7.09 -5.75
C GLU A 169 -5.66 -6.39 -4.40
N TRP A 170 -5.58 -7.21 -3.35
CA TRP A 170 -5.37 -6.69 -2.00
C TRP A 170 -3.89 -6.47 -1.78
N GLN A 171 -3.43 -5.27 -2.11
CA GLN A 171 -2.01 -4.93 -2.12
C GLN A 171 -1.41 -4.69 -0.72
N PHE A 172 -2.21 -4.76 0.35
CA PHE A 172 -1.75 -4.45 1.71
C PHE A 172 -2.02 -5.61 2.67
N GLU A 173 -1.02 -6.47 2.82
CA GLU A 173 -1.01 -7.53 3.85
C GLU A 173 0.05 -7.23 4.89
N VAL A 174 -0.28 -7.44 6.16
CA VAL A 174 0.63 -7.18 7.28
C VAL A 174 0.74 -8.39 8.19
N HIS A 175 1.93 -8.63 8.71
CA HIS A 175 2.20 -9.67 9.66
C HIS A 175 2.54 -9.07 11.01
N LEU A 176 1.70 -9.32 12.00
CA LEU A 176 1.86 -8.85 13.37
C LEU A 176 2.38 -9.96 14.29
N ASN A 177 3.16 -9.58 15.28
CA ASN A 177 3.56 -10.50 16.33
C ASN A 177 2.39 -10.70 17.32
N PRO A 178 1.78 -11.89 17.41
CA PRO A 178 0.66 -12.15 18.30
C PRO A 178 1.02 -12.17 19.80
N LEU A 179 2.30 -12.00 20.14
CA LEU A 179 2.79 -11.90 21.51
C LEU A 179 3.18 -10.46 21.91
N ALA A 180 3.04 -9.49 21.00
CA ALA A 180 3.39 -8.10 21.25
C ALA A 180 2.10 -7.24 21.40
N PRO A 181 1.69 -6.91 22.65
CA PRO A 181 0.52 -6.06 22.89
C PRO A 181 0.64 -4.69 22.23
N ASP A 182 1.85 -4.14 22.13
CA ASP A 182 2.14 -2.85 21.50
C ASP A 182 1.67 -2.78 20.05
N SER A 183 1.53 -3.94 19.37
CA SER A 183 0.95 -4.01 18.03
C SER A 183 -0.53 -3.59 17.96
N LEU A 184 -1.23 -3.46 19.10
CA LEU A 184 -2.59 -2.92 19.16
C LEU A 184 -2.65 -1.45 18.72
N GLU A 185 -1.60 -0.67 19.00
CA GLU A 185 -1.52 0.74 18.62
C GLU A 185 -1.37 0.96 17.11
N LEU A 186 -0.94 -0.09 16.38
CA LEU A 186 -0.88 -0.09 14.91
C LEU A 186 -2.25 -0.28 14.25
N LEU A 187 -3.19 -0.96 14.93
CA LEU A 187 -4.44 -1.38 14.30
C LEU A 187 -5.25 -0.23 13.67
N PRO A 188 -5.41 0.94 14.29
CA PRO A 188 -6.16 2.04 13.67
C PRO A 188 -5.64 2.42 12.28
N PHE A 189 -4.34 2.49 12.11
CA PHE A 189 -3.69 2.81 10.83
C PHE A 189 -3.89 1.70 9.78
N LEU A 190 -3.79 0.44 10.22
CA LEU A 190 -3.98 -0.70 9.35
C LEU A 190 -5.45 -0.85 8.91
N MET A 191 -6.40 -0.56 9.81
CA MET A 191 -7.83 -0.60 9.50
C MET A 191 -8.23 0.52 8.54
N ASN A 192 -7.65 1.72 8.71
CA ASN A 192 -7.88 2.83 7.78
C ASN A 192 -7.60 2.46 6.32
N ARG A 193 -6.63 1.58 6.10
CA ARG A 193 -6.23 1.06 4.78
C ARG A 193 -6.88 -0.28 4.40
N LEU A 194 -7.79 -0.79 5.21
CA LEU A 194 -8.38 -2.12 5.03
C LEU A 194 -7.33 -3.24 4.86
N SER A 195 -6.23 -3.17 5.61
CA SER A 195 -5.14 -4.15 5.53
C SER A 195 -5.63 -5.55 5.89
N ILE A 196 -5.15 -6.57 5.20
CA ILE A 196 -5.29 -7.96 5.65
C ILE A 196 -4.25 -8.21 6.74
N VAL A 197 -4.69 -8.65 7.91
CA VAL A 197 -3.81 -8.94 9.02
C VAL A 197 -3.58 -10.45 9.13
N LYS A 198 -2.32 -10.84 9.11
CA LYS A 198 -1.82 -12.18 9.43
C LYS A 198 -0.98 -12.14 10.71
N THR A 199 -0.72 -13.28 11.29
CA THR A 199 0.14 -13.38 12.47
C THR A 199 1.37 -14.24 12.21
N ASP A 200 2.49 -13.84 12.81
CA ASP A 200 3.73 -14.59 12.65
C ASP A 200 3.67 -15.99 13.25
N THR A 201 4.11 -16.94 12.47
CA THR A 201 4.39 -18.29 12.96
C THR A 201 5.68 -18.34 13.79
N ALA A 202 5.88 -19.43 14.54
CA ALA A 202 7.13 -19.65 15.27
C ALA A 202 8.37 -19.68 14.36
N ALA A 203 8.24 -20.20 13.14
CA ALA A 203 9.31 -20.23 12.13
C ALA A 203 9.66 -18.81 11.63
N SER A 204 8.67 -17.98 11.33
CA SER A 204 8.87 -16.58 10.94
C SER A 204 9.52 -15.77 12.05
N ARG A 205 9.21 -16.06 13.32
CA ARG A 205 9.83 -15.42 14.49
C ARG A 205 11.32 -15.78 14.62
N SER A 206 11.68 -17.06 14.38
CA SER A 206 13.10 -17.49 14.43
C SER A 206 13.95 -16.79 13.36
N ALA A 207 13.43 -16.61 12.16
CA ALA A 207 14.11 -15.87 11.11
C ALA A 207 14.34 -14.38 11.50
N ARG A 208 13.36 -13.76 12.18
CA ARG A 208 13.50 -12.37 12.67
C ARG A 208 14.54 -12.19 13.76
N THR A 209 14.69 -13.19 14.64
CA THR A 209 15.69 -13.12 15.73
C THR A 209 17.11 -13.07 15.16
N ALA A 210 17.33 -13.66 13.97
CA ALA A 210 18.61 -13.59 13.28
C ALA A 210 18.92 -12.20 12.66
N THR A 211 17.88 -11.38 12.41
CA THR A 211 18.03 -10.04 11.81
C THR A 211 18.00 -8.90 12.85
N ARG A 212 17.72 -9.20 14.12
CA ARG A 212 17.63 -8.19 15.19
C ARG A 212 19.01 -7.82 15.72
N THR A 213 19.50 -6.66 15.30
CA THR A 213 20.76 -6.08 15.82
C THR A 213 20.59 -4.84 16.69
N SER A 214 19.42 -4.39 17.05
CA SER A 214 19.32 -3.31 18.06
C SER A 214 18.00 -3.33 18.83
N ALA A 215 18.07 -2.99 20.12
CA ALA A 215 17.06 -3.29 21.14
C ALA A 215 16.09 -2.12 21.43
N SER A 216 15.95 -1.13 20.55
CA SER A 216 15.18 0.10 20.85
C SER A 216 14.24 0.60 19.76
N VAL A 217 13.90 -0.24 18.77
CA VAL A 217 13.01 0.18 17.69
C VAL A 217 11.57 -0.14 18.08
N SER A 218 10.64 0.80 17.84
CA SER A 218 9.18 0.69 17.99
C SER A 218 8.61 -0.60 17.38
N PRO A 219 7.38 -1.02 17.73
CA PRO A 219 6.81 -2.26 17.20
C PRO A 219 6.96 -2.35 15.70
N LEU A 220 7.68 -3.38 15.25
CA LEU A 220 7.90 -3.65 13.84
C LEU A 220 6.81 -4.55 13.30
N LEU A 221 6.26 -4.19 12.16
CA LEU A 221 5.41 -5.06 11.36
C LEU A 221 6.09 -5.37 10.03
N ARG A 222 5.84 -6.56 9.50
CA ARG A 222 6.18 -6.87 8.13
C ARG A 222 4.99 -6.51 7.23
N GLN A 223 5.27 -5.69 6.25
CA GLN A 223 4.33 -5.38 5.16
C GLN A 223 4.65 -6.27 3.97
N SER A 224 3.64 -6.70 3.25
CA SER A 224 3.82 -7.37 1.97
C SER A 224 2.79 -6.90 0.96
N TRP A 225 3.23 -6.77 -0.28
CA TRP A 225 2.42 -6.42 -1.45
C TRP A 225 2.65 -7.53 -2.48
N GLU A 226 1.61 -8.29 -2.75
CA GLU A 226 1.68 -9.47 -3.63
C GLU A 226 0.80 -9.27 -4.86
N ASP A 227 1.32 -9.57 -6.04
CA ASP A 227 0.55 -9.62 -7.29
C ASP A 227 0.43 -11.03 -7.89
N GLY A 228 0.70 -12.05 -7.08
CA GLY A 228 0.69 -13.46 -7.48
C GLY A 228 2.01 -13.95 -8.09
N ARG A 229 2.92 -13.07 -8.50
CA ARG A 229 4.26 -13.41 -9.03
C ARG A 229 5.39 -12.73 -8.29
N THR A 230 5.15 -11.52 -7.81
CA THR A 230 6.16 -10.65 -7.17
C THR A 230 5.70 -10.31 -5.77
N GLU A 231 6.56 -10.51 -4.76
CA GLU A 231 6.32 -10.09 -3.39
C GLU A 231 7.27 -8.95 -3.04
N ILE A 232 6.71 -7.75 -2.84
CA ILE A 232 7.44 -6.63 -2.24
C ILE A 232 7.31 -6.76 -0.73
N THR A 233 8.41 -6.62 -0.02
CA THR A 233 8.42 -6.65 1.44
C THR A 233 8.88 -5.34 2.03
N GLY A 234 8.34 -5.01 3.20
CA GLY A 234 8.68 -3.81 3.95
C GLY A 234 8.70 -4.05 5.45
N THR A 235 9.45 -3.22 6.14
CA THR A 235 9.48 -3.13 7.60
C THR A 235 8.77 -1.84 8.02
N GLY A 236 7.56 -1.96 8.57
CA GLY A 236 6.83 -0.82 9.11
C GLY A 236 7.08 -0.61 10.60
N THR A 237 6.96 0.63 11.05
CA THR A 237 7.02 1.02 12.47
C THR A 237 5.80 1.84 12.84
N LEU A 238 5.45 1.89 14.12
CA LEU A 238 4.38 2.77 14.61
C LEU A 238 4.72 4.23 14.32
N SER A 239 5.99 4.63 14.52
CA SER A 239 6.47 5.97 14.26
C SER A 239 6.19 6.44 12.83
N ALA A 240 6.37 5.57 11.82
CA ALA A 240 6.09 5.91 10.42
C ALA A 240 4.65 6.38 10.20
N PHE A 241 3.69 5.66 10.77
CA PHE A 241 2.27 6.00 10.63
C PHE A 241 1.89 7.25 11.44
N GLN A 242 2.46 7.40 12.64
CA GLN A 242 2.26 8.59 13.46
C GLN A 242 2.85 9.84 12.79
N ASN A 243 4.06 9.74 12.23
CA ASN A 243 4.70 10.81 11.49
C ASN A 243 3.83 11.26 10.29
N ASN A 244 3.22 10.30 9.58
CA ASN A 244 2.35 10.61 8.43
C ASN A 244 1.09 11.42 8.83
N ILE A 245 0.53 11.20 10.02
CA ILE A 245 -0.62 11.97 10.50
C ILE A 245 -0.21 13.35 11.06
N THR A 246 0.94 13.43 11.70
CA THR A 246 1.38 14.65 12.39
C THR A 246 2.02 15.68 11.45
N GLN A 247 2.59 15.23 10.32
CA GLN A 247 3.17 16.14 9.35
C GLN A 247 2.08 16.90 8.58
N SER A 248 2.18 18.21 8.60
CA SER A 248 1.27 19.09 7.85
C SER A 248 1.62 19.11 6.36
N PRO A 249 0.63 19.21 5.46
CA PRO A 249 0.90 19.54 4.07
C PRO A 249 1.68 20.86 3.98
N ARG A 250 2.66 20.91 3.09
CA ARG A 250 3.41 22.14 2.80
C ARG A 250 2.75 22.92 1.69
N ASP A 251 2.78 24.23 1.80
CA ASP A 251 2.45 25.14 0.71
C ASP A 251 3.73 25.43 -0.11
N GLY A 252 3.67 25.35 -1.41
CA GLY A 252 4.79 25.67 -2.29
C GLY A 252 5.25 24.54 -3.21
N PRO A 253 6.42 24.68 -3.86
CA PRO A 253 6.99 23.62 -4.68
C PRO A 253 7.39 22.42 -3.80
N LEU A 254 7.36 21.23 -4.41
CA LEU A 254 7.90 20.02 -3.79
C LEU A 254 9.42 20.10 -3.72
N GLU A 255 9.99 20.00 -2.55
CA GLU A 255 11.43 20.10 -2.33
C GLU A 255 12.08 18.71 -2.34
N ILE A 256 12.98 18.53 -3.30
CA ILE A 256 13.74 17.31 -3.50
C ILE A 256 15.21 17.59 -3.30
N GLU A 257 15.82 16.94 -2.32
CA GLU A 257 17.25 17.04 -2.03
C GLU A 257 17.98 15.82 -2.61
N VAL A 258 18.92 16.02 -3.49
CA VAL A 258 19.76 14.96 -4.06
C VAL A 258 21.16 15.10 -3.49
N VAL A 259 21.59 14.12 -2.69
CA VAL A 259 22.92 14.10 -2.05
C VAL A 259 23.81 13.11 -2.78
N CYS A 260 24.96 13.56 -3.27
CA CYS A 260 25.98 12.72 -3.91
C CYS A 260 27.28 12.83 -3.13
N ASN A 261 27.53 11.88 -2.23
CA ASN A 261 28.73 11.80 -1.40
C ASN A 261 29.76 10.79 -1.96
N ASP A 262 29.66 10.45 -3.24
CA ASP A 262 30.65 9.64 -3.96
C ASP A 262 30.86 10.15 -5.38
N SER A 263 32.08 10.56 -5.66
CA SER A 263 32.48 11.08 -7.00
C SER A 263 32.42 10.02 -8.11
N GLU A 264 32.58 8.72 -7.78
CA GLU A 264 32.47 7.62 -8.75
C GLU A 264 31.01 7.39 -9.18
N MET A 265 30.05 7.76 -8.35
CA MET A 265 28.62 7.66 -8.63
C MET A 265 28.02 8.93 -9.27
N SER A 266 28.85 9.91 -9.63
CA SER A 266 28.41 11.18 -10.24
C SER A 266 27.58 11.02 -11.53
N LYS A 267 27.73 9.88 -12.23
CA LYS A 267 26.90 9.55 -13.41
C LYS A 267 25.43 9.29 -13.04
N GLU A 268 25.18 8.72 -11.88
CA GLU A 268 23.83 8.51 -11.35
C GLU A 268 23.17 9.86 -11.10
N LEU A 269 23.88 10.78 -10.47
CA LEU A 269 23.38 12.11 -10.15
C LEU A 269 22.78 12.84 -11.35
N VAL A 270 23.49 12.88 -12.49
CA VAL A 270 23.00 13.54 -13.70
C VAL A 270 21.68 12.92 -14.16
N THR A 271 21.59 11.62 -14.09
CA THR A 271 20.44 10.86 -14.56
C THR A 271 19.22 11.01 -13.62
N VAL A 272 19.46 10.99 -12.31
CA VAL A 272 18.46 11.19 -11.27
C VAL A 272 17.94 12.63 -11.29
N HIS A 273 18.83 13.62 -11.37
CA HIS A 273 18.44 15.02 -11.49
C HIS A 273 17.54 15.28 -12.72
N CYS A 274 17.92 14.75 -13.89
CA CYS A 274 17.08 14.83 -15.09
C CYS A 274 15.71 14.12 -14.90
N ALA A 275 15.67 13.02 -14.14
CA ALA A 275 14.43 12.30 -13.89
C ALA A 275 13.41 13.13 -13.08
N TYR A 276 13.89 13.90 -12.09
CA TYR A 276 13.02 14.78 -11.31
C TYR A 276 12.59 16.05 -12.08
N GLN A 277 13.42 16.57 -12.97
CA GLN A 277 13.08 17.77 -13.75
C GLN A 277 12.11 17.54 -14.92
N ASN A 278 11.71 16.31 -15.20
CA ASN A 278 10.95 15.94 -16.39
C ASN A 278 9.42 16.20 -16.28
N ARG A 279 8.94 16.80 -15.17
CA ARG A 279 7.53 17.18 -14.99
C ARG A 279 7.35 18.69 -15.02
N ASN A 280 6.61 19.16 -16.05
CA ASN A 280 6.29 20.58 -16.22
C ASN A 280 4.95 21.00 -15.56
N ASP A 281 4.17 20.03 -15.09
CA ASP A 281 2.85 20.21 -14.50
C ASP A 281 2.87 20.39 -12.97
N LEU A 282 4.02 20.12 -12.33
CA LEU A 282 4.22 20.32 -10.90
C LEU A 282 5.40 21.26 -10.63
N PRO A 283 5.26 22.19 -9.69
CA PRO A 283 6.39 22.99 -9.22
C PRO A 283 7.31 22.10 -8.37
N LEU A 284 8.46 21.72 -8.92
CA LEU A 284 9.50 20.97 -8.24
C LEU A 284 10.71 21.87 -8.03
N ASP A 285 11.26 21.88 -6.83
CA ASP A 285 12.54 22.49 -6.49
C ASP A 285 13.54 21.39 -6.16
N VAL A 286 14.55 21.22 -6.99
CA VAL A 286 15.53 20.13 -6.88
C VAL A 286 16.90 20.73 -6.56
N THR A 287 17.35 20.51 -5.33
CA THR A 287 18.66 20.94 -4.85
C THR A 287 19.65 19.77 -4.88
N VAL A 288 20.84 20.02 -5.36
CA VAL A 288 21.91 19.01 -5.46
C VAL A 288 23.06 19.37 -4.55
N HIS A 289 23.48 18.40 -3.73
CA HIS A 289 24.58 18.53 -2.77
C HIS A 289 25.72 17.55 -3.15
N TYR A 290 26.94 18.00 -2.93
CA TYR A 290 28.14 17.21 -3.21
C TYR A 290 29.08 17.20 -2.01
N ASP A 291 29.69 16.05 -1.75
CA ASP A 291 30.80 15.89 -0.79
C ASP A 291 30.51 16.53 0.58
N LEU A 292 29.28 16.36 1.07
CA LEU A 292 28.82 16.93 2.34
C LEU A 292 29.68 16.42 3.49
N THR A 293 29.96 17.29 4.44
CA THR A 293 30.43 16.96 5.78
C THR A 293 29.33 16.31 6.61
N THR A 294 29.69 15.76 7.75
CA THR A 294 28.73 15.15 8.69
C THR A 294 27.68 16.15 9.17
N ASP A 295 28.08 17.38 9.49
CA ASP A 295 27.19 18.45 9.94
C ASP A 295 26.25 18.93 8.82
N GLU A 296 26.77 19.07 7.60
CA GLU A 296 25.95 19.46 6.43
C GLU A 296 24.92 18.38 6.04
N LEU A 297 25.28 17.10 6.12
CA LEU A 297 24.33 16.02 5.87
C LEU A 297 23.23 15.98 6.95
N GLU A 298 23.58 16.18 8.23
CA GLU A 298 22.61 16.30 9.32
C GLU A 298 21.66 17.48 9.07
N GLU A 299 22.16 18.63 8.62
CA GLU A 299 21.34 19.80 8.28
C GLU A 299 20.36 19.48 7.13
N VAL A 300 20.81 18.82 6.04
CA VAL A 300 19.97 18.43 4.91
C VAL A 300 18.86 17.49 5.35
N LEU A 301 19.16 16.46 6.16
CA LEU A 301 18.18 15.49 6.64
C LEU A 301 17.20 16.09 7.66
N SER A 302 17.65 17.09 8.44
CA SER A 302 16.82 17.75 9.46
C SER A 302 15.91 18.83 8.89
N ARG A 303 16.22 19.35 7.70
CA ARG A 303 15.41 20.35 7.00
C ARG A 303 14.09 19.74 6.54
N GLU A 304 13.02 20.52 6.60
CA GLU A 304 11.74 20.13 6.00
C GLU A 304 11.89 20.00 4.48
N SER A 305 11.78 18.79 3.96
CA SER A 305 11.77 18.48 2.54
C SER A 305 10.79 17.35 2.24
N ASP A 306 10.36 17.25 0.99
CA ASP A 306 9.42 16.19 0.61
C ASP A 306 10.16 14.89 0.31
N PHE A 307 11.40 14.98 -0.19
CA PHE A 307 12.15 13.78 -0.55
C PHE A 307 13.67 14.00 -0.54
N VAL A 308 14.41 13.02 0.00
CA VAL A 308 15.86 12.93 -0.11
C VAL A 308 16.29 11.74 -0.94
N HIS A 309 17.10 11.96 -1.96
CA HIS A 309 17.78 10.91 -2.73
C HIS A 309 19.27 10.89 -2.37
N TYR A 310 19.68 9.94 -1.53
CA TYR A 310 21.07 9.77 -1.14
C TYR A 310 21.80 8.79 -2.07
N ILE A 311 22.90 9.24 -2.65
CA ILE A 311 23.82 8.50 -3.52
C ILE A 311 25.20 8.50 -2.86
N GLY A 312 25.66 7.34 -2.42
CA GLY A 312 26.96 7.25 -1.73
C GLY A 312 27.15 5.93 -0.99
N HIS A 313 28.07 5.92 -0.06
CA HIS A 313 28.35 4.75 0.76
C HIS A 313 27.76 4.87 2.16
N ILE A 314 27.22 3.76 2.64
CA ILE A 314 26.81 3.55 4.02
C ILE A 314 27.59 2.37 4.57
N ASP A 315 28.37 2.64 5.59
CA ASP A 315 29.15 1.64 6.33
C ASP A 315 28.39 1.23 7.61
N THR A 316 28.98 0.32 8.40
CA THR A 316 28.43 -0.08 9.70
C THR A 316 28.22 1.09 10.67
N ASP A 317 29.01 2.15 10.54
CA ASP A 317 29.01 3.32 11.41
C ASP A 317 28.09 4.45 10.90
N GLY A 318 27.51 4.31 9.69
CA GLY A 318 26.57 5.25 9.10
C GLY A 318 26.94 5.76 7.73
N PHE A 319 26.42 6.94 7.39
CA PHE A 319 26.66 7.63 6.12
C PHE A 319 28.10 8.12 6.01
N ARG A 320 28.76 7.78 4.92
CA ARG A 320 30.12 8.32 4.65
C ARG A 320 30.02 9.75 4.14
N CYS A 321 30.72 10.66 4.82
CA CYS A 321 30.83 12.08 4.50
C CYS A 321 32.30 12.46 4.20
N SER A 322 32.50 13.68 3.73
CA SER A 322 33.85 14.17 3.36
C SER A 322 34.82 14.27 4.54
N ASP A 323 34.32 14.46 5.76
CA ASP A 323 35.10 14.64 7.00
C ASP A 323 34.99 13.45 7.97
N GLY A 324 34.18 12.42 7.65
CA GLY A 324 33.96 11.28 8.53
C GLY A 324 32.72 10.47 8.24
N THR A 325 32.11 9.93 9.28
CA THR A 325 30.89 9.11 9.19
C THR A 325 29.87 9.56 10.23
N ILE A 326 28.60 9.67 9.84
CA ILE A 326 27.50 9.99 10.74
C ILE A 326 26.44 8.86 10.71
N SER A 327 26.07 8.36 11.87
CA SER A 327 24.95 7.43 12.00
C SER A 327 23.62 8.18 12.08
N ALA A 328 22.60 7.72 11.36
CA ALA A 328 21.23 8.26 11.48
C ALA A 328 20.68 8.21 12.93
N SER A 329 21.16 7.28 13.75
CA SER A 329 20.78 7.20 15.17
C SER A 329 21.22 8.41 16.03
N ARG A 330 22.10 9.28 15.51
CA ARG A 330 22.53 10.50 16.17
C ARG A 330 21.72 11.72 15.77
N ILE A 331 20.93 11.62 14.69
CA ILE A 331 20.07 12.69 14.19
C ILE A 331 18.80 12.71 15.04
N GLU A 332 18.60 13.78 15.80
CA GLU A 332 17.47 13.88 16.74
C GLU A 332 16.14 14.11 16.03
N THR A 333 16.15 14.85 14.93
CA THR A 333 14.93 15.19 14.18
C THR A 333 15.22 15.15 12.70
N VAL A 334 14.39 14.42 11.96
CA VAL A 334 14.39 14.35 10.50
C VAL A 334 13.17 15.09 9.98
N GLY A 335 13.39 16.12 9.16
CA GLY A 335 12.32 16.91 8.54
C GLY A 335 11.89 16.37 7.16
N THR A 336 12.72 15.53 6.55
CA THR A 336 12.44 14.87 5.28
C THR A 336 11.30 13.85 5.42
N LYS A 337 10.27 13.95 4.56
CA LYS A 337 9.12 13.02 4.59
C LYS A 337 9.47 11.63 4.07
N ALA A 338 10.14 11.57 2.93
CA ALA A 338 10.49 10.31 2.29
C ALA A 338 11.94 10.31 1.79
N PHE A 339 12.50 9.11 1.61
CA PHE A 339 13.89 9.00 1.14
C PHE A 339 14.13 7.74 0.31
N ILE A 340 15.18 7.77 -0.49
CA ILE A 340 15.89 6.61 -1.02
C ILE A 340 17.35 6.65 -0.56
N LEU A 341 17.81 5.56 0.07
CA LEU A 341 19.20 5.38 0.41
C LEU A 341 19.80 4.38 -0.58
N ASN A 342 20.26 4.90 -1.72
CA ASN A 342 20.88 4.10 -2.77
C ASN A 342 22.35 3.81 -2.41
N ALA A 343 22.53 2.98 -1.39
CA ALA A 343 23.79 2.62 -0.78
C ALA A 343 23.71 1.21 -0.19
N CYS A 344 24.84 0.50 -0.14
CA CYS A 344 24.90 -0.85 0.43
C CYS A 344 24.44 -0.87 1.91
N ARG A 345 23.65 -1.91 2.29
CA ARG A 345 23.26 -2.17 3.69
C ARG A 345 22.62 -1.00 4.42
N SER A 346 21.83 -0.18 3.72
CA SER A 346 21.24 1.05 4.26
C SER A 346 20.01 0.84 5.16
N HIS A 347 19.52 -0.39 5.32
CA HIS A 347 18.27 -0.70 6.02
C HIS A 347 18.22 -0.16 7.46
N GLU A 348 19.29 -0.35 8.26
CA GLU A 348 19.32 0.09 9.66
C GLU A 348 19.30 1.62 9.77
N GLN A 349 20.06 2.31 8.89
CA GLN A 349 20.05 3.77 8.84
C GLN A 349 18.68 4.30 8.44
N GLY A 350 18.01 3.64 7.47
CA GLY A 350 16.64 3.99 7.09
C GLY A 350 15.64 3.88 8.26
N LEU A 351 15.73 2.83 9.08
CA LEU A 351 14.87 2.70 10.26
C LEU A 351 15.10 3.83 11.28
N HIS A 352 16.35 4.25 11.48
CA HIS A 352 16.64 5.38 12.37
C HIS A 352 16.08 6.71 11.83
N LEU A 353 16.11 6.93 10.50
CA LEU A 353 15.47 8.11 9.91
C LEU A 353 13.95 8.12 10.13
N ILE A 354 13.29 6.94 10.06
CA ILE A 354 11.86 6.82 10.38
C ILE A 354 11.59 7.16 11.84
N GLU A 355 12.37 6.61 12.77
CA GLU A 355 12.20 6.91 14.20
C GLU A 355 12.42 8.40 14.53
N ALA A 356 13.28 9.08 13.76
CA ALA A 356 13.59 10.49 13.92
C ALA A 356 12.59 11.44 13.22
N GLY A 357 11.61 10.95 12.43
CA GLY A 357 10.58 11.81 11.84
C GLY A 357 10.18 11.51 10.39
N ALA A 358 10.94 10.75 9.64
CA ALA A 358 10.57 10.39 8.27
C ALA A 358 9.35 9.43 8.26
N ILE A 359 8.61 9.40 7.14
CA ILE A 359 7.41 8.57 6.97
C ILE A 359 7.75 7.24 6.32
N GLY A 360 8.56 7.25 5.26
CA GLY A 360 8.89 6.04 4.51
C GLY A 360 10.10 6.21 3.62
N GLY A 361 10.71 5.08 3.26
CA GLY A 361 11.85 5.12 2.35
C GLY A 361 12.17 3.78 1.70
N ILE A 362 13.01 3.85 0.69
CA ILE A 362 13.57 2.69 -0.02
C ILE A 362 15.03 2.53 0.39
N VAL A 363 15.39 1.32 0.80
CA VAL A 363 16.71 0.97 1.35
C VAL A 363 17.19 -0.35 0.78
N THR A 364 18.41 -0.77 1.13
CA THR A 364 19.00 -2.04 0.70
C THR A 364 19.42 -2.89 1.90
N PHE A 365 19.31 -4.21 1.76
CA PHE A 365 19.82 -5.16 2.78
C PHE A 365 21.25 -5.62 2.52
N SER A 366 21.65 -5.66 1.26
CA SER A 366 22.91 -6.25 0.81
C SER A 366 23.78 -5.26 0.03
N GLU A 367 24.94 -5.74 -0.39
CA GLU A 367 25.79 -5.00 -1.33
C GLU A 367 25.16 -4.99 -2.72
N ILE A 368 25.21 -3.84 -3.39
CA ILE A 368 24.73 -3.64 -4.76
C ILE A 368 25.91 -3.20 -5.62
N GLU A 369 25.98 -3.73 -6.85
CA GLU A 369 26.94 -3.25 -7.84
C GLU A 369 26.58 -1.83 -8.28
N ASN A 370 27.57 -0.96 -8.45
CA ASN A 370 27.36 0.44 -8.82
C ASN A 370 26.52 0.62 -10.09
N SER A 371 26.68 -0.25 -11.09
CA SER A 371 25.90 -0.18 -12.33
C SER A 371 24.41 -0.46 -12.10
N THR A 372 24.10 -1.45 -11.27
CA THR A 372 22.73 -1.81 -10.88
C THR A 372 22.11 -0.70 -10.02
N ALA A 373 22.88 -0.14 -9.08
CA ALA A 373 22.44 0.98 -8.24
C ALA A 373 22.05 2.21 -9.07
N VAL A 374 22.90 2.59 -10.05
CA VAL A 374 22.64 3.73 -10.95
C VAL A 374 21.34 3.54 -11.74
N ASP A 375 21.13 2.35 -12.32
CA ASP A 375 19.93 2.09 -13.12
C ASP A 375 18.67 1.99 -12.26
N ALA A 376 18.75 1.35 -11.10
CA ALA A 376 17.65 1.27 -10.14
C ALA A 376 17.28 2.65 -9.58
N GLY A 377 18.27 3.45 -9.14
CA GLY A 377 18.05 4.80 -8.63
C GLY A 377 17.35 5.69 -9.65
N ARG A 378 17.80 5.67 -10.91
CA ARG A 378 17.14 6.37 -12.02
C ARG A 378 15.70 5.91 -12.24
N THR A 379 15.50 4.60 -12.25
CA THR A 379 14.16 4.00 -12.49
C THR A 379 13.21 4.38 -11.38
N ILE A 380 13.60 4.21 -10.12
CA ILE A 380 12.80 4.60 -8.95
C ILE A 380 12.48 6.10 -9.00
N ALA A 381 13.47 6.96 -9.25
CA ALA A 381 13.25 8.41 -9.34
C ALA A 381 12.18 8.76 -10.38
N ARG A 382 12.20 8.15 -11.56
CA ARG A 382 11.20 8.37 -12.62
C ARG A 382 9.82 7.89 -12.19
N LEU A 383 9.72 6.73 -11.55
CA LEU A 383 8.45 6.15 -11.12
C LEU A 383 7.82 6.94 -9.97
N LEU A 384 8.63 7.37 -8.99
CA LEU A 384 8.17 8.23 -7.90
C LEU A 384 7.73 9.60 -8.41
N ASN A 385 8.47 10.18 -9.36
CA ASN A 385 8.10 11.44 -10.01
C ASN A 385 6.83 11.32 -10.87
N PHE A 386 6.49 10.15 -11.34
CA PHE A 386 5.19 9.87 -12.00
C PHE A 386 4.04 9.82 -11.00
N GLY A 387 4.29 9.54 -9.74
CA GLY A 387 3.30 9.47 -8.67
C GLY A 387 2.97 8.05 -8.21
N LEU A 388 3.81 7.05 -8.52
CA LEU A 388 3.68 5.75 -7.91
C LEU A 388 4.04 5.82 -6.41
N PRO A 389 3.35 5.05 -5.56
CA PRO A 389 3.79 4.87 -4.18
C PRO A 389 5.12 4.12 -4.11
N LEU A 390 5.82 4.19 -2.97
CA LEU A 390 7.13 3.52 -2.80
C LEU A 390 7.07 2.03 -3.19
N TYR A 391 6.03 1.29 -2.72
CA TYR A 391 5.88 -0.12 -3.08
C TYR A 391 5.60 -0.33 -4.57
N GLY A 392 4.85 0.58 -5.21
CA GLY A 392 4.54 0.51 -6.64
C GLY A 392 5.79 0.73 -7.50
N ALA A 393 6.67 1.66 -7.10
CA ALA A 393 7.94 1.87 -7.77
C ALA A 393 8.85 0.62 -7.68
N LEU A 394 8.93 -0.02 -6.51
CA LEU A 394 9.67 -1.28 -6.36
C LEU A 394 9.02 -2.45 -7.11
N HIS A 395 7.68 -2.51 -7.17
CA HIS A 395 6.98 -3.53 -7.92
C HIS A 395 7.32 -3.50 -9.42
N VAL A 396 7.31 -2.30 -10.03
CA VAL A 396 7.72 -2.13 -11.42
C VAL A 396 9.20 -2.48 -11.61
N LEU A 397 10.07 -2.05 -10.68
CA LEU A 397 11.49 -2.35 -10.72
C LEU A 397 11.75 -3.87 -10.70
N GLN A 398 11.11 -4.61 -9.78
CA GLN A 398 11.28 -6.06 -9.65
C GLN A 398 10.73 -6.84 -10.84
N LYS A 399 9.68 -6.35 -11.50
CA LYS A 399 9.14 -6.96 -12.73
C LYS A 399 10.13 -6.92 -13.90
N ARG A 400 11.11 -6.02 -13.89
CA ARG A 400 12.19 -5.98 -14.89
C ARG A 400 13.12 -7.20 -14.80
N GLY A 401 13.30 -7.80 -13.64
CA GLY A 401 13.97 -9.10 -13.47
C GLY A 401 15.49 -9.07 -13.22
N ASP A 402 16.15 -7.93 -13.18
CA ASP A 402 17.60 -7.82 -13.11
C ASP A 402 18.14 -7.59 -11.68
N GLY A 403 18.12 -8.62 -10.84
CA GLY A 403 18.84 -8.60 -9.55
C GLY A 403 18.30 -7.66 -8.46
N GLU A 404 17.14 -7.11 -8.65
CA GLU A 404 16.55 -5.99 -7.93
C GLU A 404 15.82 -6.37 -6.62
N GLN A 405 15.90 -7.65 -6.21
CA GLN A 405 15.36 -8.14 -4.92
C GLN A 405 16.11 -7.59 -3.68
N GLN A 406 17.11 -6.74 -3.90
CA GLN A 406 17.92 -6.17 -2.81
C GLN A 406 17.28 -4.94 -2.17
N TYR A 407 16.36 -4.28 -2.87
CA TYR A 407 15.65 -3.11 -2.35
C TYR A 407 14.49 -3.52 -1.46
N HIS A 408 14.30 -2.76 -0.40
CA HIS A 408 13.32 -3.00 0.63
C HIS A 408 12.69 -1.67 1.09
N ILE A 409 11.47 -1.75 1.62
CA ILE A 409 10.78 -0.58 2.15
C ILE A 409 10.95 -0.51 3.65
N VAL A 410 11.24 0.68 4.18
CA VAL A 410 11.13 0.99 5.60
C VAL A 410 10.07 2.06 5.82
N GLY A 411 9.31 1.94 6.91
CA GLY A 411 8.20 2.84 7.21
C GLY A 411 6.95 2.54 6.40
N ASP A 412 6.27 3.58 5.93
CA ASP A 412 5.00 3.50 5.19
C ASP A 412 5.24 3.35 3.68
N GLY A 413 5.11 2.14 3.16
CA GLY A 413 5.32 1.85 1.74
C GLY A 413 4.25 2.42 0.80
N ALA A 414 3.08 2.79 1.30
CA ALA A 414 2.02 3.39 0.48
C ALA A 414 2.20 4.91 0.30
N LEU A 415 3.26 5.49 0.87
CA LEU A 415 3.59 6.89 0.69
C LEU A 415 3.87 7.22 -0.78
N THR A 416 3.29 8.31 -1.27
CA THR A 416 3.60 8.92 -2.58
C THR A 416 4.37 10.21 -2.36
N VAL A 417 5.43 10.42 -3.12
CA VAL A 417 6.23 11.66 -3.07
C VAL A 417 5.51 12.78 -3.81
N VAL A 418 4.96 12.48 -4.98
CA VAL A 418 4.17 13.40 -5.80
C VAL A 418 2.83 12.78 -6.15
N GLN A 419 1.83 13.61 -6.40
CA GLN A 419 0.56 13.12 -6.94
C GLN A 419 0.72 12.85 -8.43
N THR A 420 0.08 11.76 -8.89
CA THR A 420 -0.05 11.52 -10.33
C THR A 420 -0.92 12.60 -10.97
N SER A 421 -0.58 13.00 -12.20
CA SER A 421 -1.43 13.87 -13.00
C SER A 421 -2.70 13.15 -13.50
N GLN A 422 -2.71 11.85 -13.42
CA GLN A 422 -3.78 10.94 -13.83
C GLN A 422 -4.63 10.53 -12.63
N GLY A 423 -5.81 10.00 -12.87
CA GLY A 423 -6.75 9.66 -11.81
C GLY A 423 -6.26 8.60 -10.82
N SER A 424 -5.45 7.62 -11.28
CA SER A 424 -4.84 6.57 -10.44
C SER A 424 -3.40 6.31 -10.88
N PRO A 425 -2.47 6.09 -9.96
CA PRO A 425 -1.14 5.62 -10.33
C PRO A 425 -1.25 4.25 -11.01
N MET A 426 -0.63 4.10 -12.18
CA MET A 426 -0.68 2.86 -12.94
C MET A 426 0.66 2.55 -13.63
N ALA A 427 0.88 1.27 -13.97
CA ALA A 427 1.97 0.83 -14.81
C ALA A 427 1.50 -0.29 -15.74
N GLY A 428 1.96 -0.28 -16.98
CA GLY A 428 1.66 -1.29 -17.98
C GLY A 428 2.76 -2.34 -18.10
N THR A 429 2.40 -3.54 -18.52
CA THR A 429 3.33 -4.56 -19.03
C THR A 429 2.81 -5.03 -20.38
N ILE A 430 3.61 -4.89 -21.42
CA ILE A 430 3.26 -5.37 -22.77
C ILE A 430 4.06 -6.63 -23.03
N SER A 431 3.37 -7.65 -23.54
CA SER A 431 3.95 -8.91 -24.00
C SER A 431 3.44 -9.26 -25.37
N HIS A 432 4.29 -9.86 -26.19
CA HIS A 432 3.90 -10.37 -27.50
C HIS A 432 3.24 -11.74 -27.35
N GLY A 433 1.97 -11.85 -27.72
CA GLY A 433 1.20 -13.10 -27.79
C GLY A 433 1.16 -13.70 -29.20
N GLU A 434 0.63 -14.92 -29.33
CA GLU A 434 0.48 -15.59 -30.64
C GLU A 434 -0.56 -14.86 -31.54
N ASP A 435 -1.57 -14.21 -30.94
CA ASP A 435 -2.67 -13.54 -31.63
C ASP A 435 -2.59 -11.99 -31.60
N GLY A 436 -1.46 -11.42 -31.18
CA GLY A 436 -1.26 -9.97 -31.08
C GLY A 436 -0.55 -9.56 -29.78
N ASN A 437 -0.68 -8.28 -29.42
CA ASN A 437 -0.09 -7.76 -28.20
C ASN A 437 -1.09 -7.80 -27.06
N ASP A 438 -0.64 -8.34 -25.94
CA ASP A 438 -1.34 -8.31 -24.67
C ASP A 438 -0.75 -7.21 -23.78
N MET A 439 -1.59 -6.37 -23.19
CA MET A 439 -1.19 -5.42 -22.17
C MET A 439 -1.90 -5.71 -20.86
N ILE A 440 -1.12 -5.82 -19.81
CA ILE A 440 -1.63 -5.83 -18.44
C ILE A 440 -1.34 -4.48 -17.82
N VAL A 441 -2.36 -3.82 -17.29
CA VAL A 441 -2.22 -2.57 -16.54
C VAL A 441 -2.50 -2.84 -15.09
N ASP A 442 -1.50 -2.57 -14.24
CA ASP A 442 -1.62 -2.59 -12.79
C ASP A 442 -1.96 -1.19 -12.28
N SER A 443 -3.01 -1.05 -11.48
CA SER A 443 -3.32 0.16 -10.73
C SER A 443 -2.86 0.03 -9.27
N TYR A 444 -2.37 1.14 -8.71
CA TYR A 444 -1.81 1.17 -7.36
C TYR A 444 -2.67 2.03 -6.42
N LEU A 445 -2.72 1.63 -5.14
CA LEU A 445 -3.31 2.46 -4.09
C LEU A 445 -2.46 3.71 -3.86
N SER A 446 -3.12 4.80 -3.59
CA SER A 446 -2.49 6.07 -3.25
C SER A 446 -3.36 6.83 -2.23
N PRO A 447 -2.87 7.88 -1.57
CA PRO A 447 -3.68 8.66 -0.63
C PRO A 447 -4.98 9.22 -1.23
N SER A 448 -5.02 9.45 -2.54
CA SER A 448 -6.22 9.94 -3.27
C SER A 448 -7.07 8.81 -3.85
N LYS A 449 -6.58 7.59 -3.91
CA LYS A 449 -7.22 6.42 -4.52
C LYS A 449 -6.98 5.17 -3.68
N ASP A 450 -7.74 5.03 -2.60
CA ASP A 450 -7.70 3.90 -1.69
C ASP A 450 -8.66 2.78 -2.10
N MET A 451 -8.64 1.64 -1.40
CA MET A 451 -9.48 0.47 -1.64
C MET A 451 -10.96 0.85 -1.79
N GLY A 452 -11.56 0.43 -2.90
CA GLY A 452 -12.93 0.77 -3.26
C GLY A 452 -13.09 2.05 -4.09
N SER A 453 -12.02 2.79 -4.34
CA SER A 453 -11.99 3.77 -5.44
C SER A 453 -12.17 3.08 -6.77
N VAL A 454 -12.58 3.84 -7.76
CA VAL A 454 -12.71 3.35 -9.14
C VAL A 454 -11.89 4.22 -10.09
N TYR A 455 -11.45 3.61 -11.18
CA TYR A 455 -10.81 4.32 -12.29
C TYR A 455 -11.37 3.83 -13.62
N ASN A 456 -11.28 4.70 -14.62
CA ASN A 456 -11.58 4.37 -16.00
C ASN A 456 -10.36 4.71 -16.84
N MET A 457 -9.97 3.85 -17.74
CA MET A 457 -8.79 4.05 -18.59
C MET A 457 -9.05 5.00 -19.76
N ALA A 458 -10.22 5.65 -19.81
CA ALA A 458 -10.62 6.62 -20.84
C ALA A 458 -10.36 6.16 -22.29
N THR A 459 -10.59 4.88 -22.56
CA THR A 459 -10.35 4.28 -23.88
C THR A 459 -11.66 3.99 -24.59
N LYS A 460 -11.64 3.96 -25.93
CA LYS A 460 -12.79 3.46 -26.71
C LYS A 460 -13.00 1.94 -26.53
N ILE A 461 -12.01 1.25 -25.93
CA ILE A 461 -12.03 -0.19 -25.73
C ILE A 461 -12.90 -0.56 -24.51
N SER A 462 -13.00 0.30 -23.52
CA SER A 462 -13.82 0.06 -22.33
C SER A 462 -14.43 1.36 -21.79
N GLU A 463 -15.76 1.38 -21.70
CA GLU A 463 -16.50 2.44 -21.02
C GLU A 463 -16.70 2.13 -19.53
N SER A 464 -16.24 0.97 -19.05
CA SER A 464 -16.43 0.51 -17.70
C SER A 464 -15.40 1.09 -16.73
N TYR A 465 -15.84 1.27 -15.49
CA TYR A 465 -14.96 1.59 -14.36
C TYR A 465 -14.45 0.29 -13.72
N HIS A 466 -13.23 0.30 -13.25
CA HIS A 466 -12.58 -0.81 -12.54
C HIS A 466 -12.27 -0.42 -11.11
N LEU A 467 -12.29 -1.39 -10.19
CA LEU A 467 -11.89 -1.16 -8.80
C LEU A 467 -10.37 -0.95 -8.69
N VAL A 468 -9.97 0.03 -7.89
CA VAL A 468 -8.58 0.18 -7.44
C VAL A 468 -8.41 -0.69 -6.17
N SER A 469 -7.38 -1.46 -6.04
CA SER A 469 -6.29 -1.78 -6.92
C SER A 469 -6.66 -3.01 -7.74
N GLY A 470 -6.18 -3.07 -8.97
CA GLY A 470 -6.53 -4.19 -9.81
C GLY A 470 -5.65 -4.29 -11.03
N LYS A 471 -5.77 -5.43 -11.69
CA LYS A 471 -5.19 -5.69 -13.01
C LYS A 471 -6.28 -5.62 -14.07
N VAL A 472 -6.03 -4.86 -15.09
CA VAL A 472 -6.84 -4.87 -16.31
C VAL A 472 -6.03 -5.51 -17.42
N SER A 473 -6.52 -6.62 -17.96
CA SER A 473 -5.96 -7.24 -19.16
C SER A 473 -6.65 -6.66 -20.37
N LEU A 474 -5.89 -6.06 -21.25
CA LEU A 474 -6.35 -5.49 -22.50
C LEU A 474 -5.78 -6.30 -23.64
N GLN A 475 -6.66 -6.90 -24.39
CA GLN A 475 -6.35 -7.61 -25.63
C GLN A 475 -6.95 -6.80 -26.77
N SER A 476 -6.15 -6.49 -27.77
CA SER A 476 -6.65 -5.83 -28.97
C SER A 476 -6.15 -6.57 -30.21
N GLU A 477 -7.10 -7.00 -31.03
CA GLU A 477 -6.84 -7.53 -32.36
C GLU A 477 -6.38 -6.42 -33.34
N SER A 478 -6.57 -5.15 -32.96
CA SER A 478 -6.22 -3.97 -33.77
C SER A 478 -5.03 -3.23 -33.18
N THR A 479 -3.91 -3.23 -33.89
CA THR A 479 -2.73 -2.42 -33.54
C THR A 479 -3.09 -0.92 -33.40
N ALA A 480 -4.07 -0.44 -34.18
CA ALA A 480 -4.49 0.96 -34.13
C ALA A 480 -5.16 1.32 -32.80
N ASP A 481 -6.03 0.46 -32.26
CA ASP A 481 -6.69 0.67 -30.96
C ASP A 481 -5.68 0.60 -29.82
N PHE A 482 -4.69 -0.30 -29.93
CA PHE A 482 -3.61 -0.42 -28.96
C PHE A 482 -2.72 0.83 -28.92
N VAL A 483 -2.37 1.38 -30.09
CA VAL A 483 -1.64 2.64 -30.22
C VAL A 483 -2.46 3.82 -29.67
N GLU A 484 -3.76 3.88 -29.91
CA GLU A 484 -4.63 4.90 -29.35
C GLU A 484 -4.60 4.83 -27.82
N LEU A 485 -4.69 3.66 -27.23
CA LEU A 485 -4.59 3.45 -25.79
C LEU A 485 -3.27 3.99 -25.22
N LEU A 486 -2.13 3.60 -25.83
CA LEU A 486 -0.80 4.04 -25.36
C LEU A 486 -0.58 5.54 -25.48
N ASN A 487 -1.30 6.22 -26.39
CA ASN A 487 -1.22 7.66 -26.59
C ASN A 487 -2.28 8.48 -25.82
N THR A 488 -3.29 7.84 -25.24
CA THR A 488 -4.34 8.53 -24.50
C THR A 488 -3.80 9.20 -23.25
N GLU A 489 -2.96 8.47 -22.52
CA GLU A 489 -2.30 8.97 -21.31
C GLU A 489 -0.85 8.47 -21.29
N SER A 490 0.07 9.30 -20.78
CA SER A 490 1.47 8.90 -20.62
C SER A 490 1.67 8.21 -19.28
N PHE A 491 2.00 6.93 -19.28
CA PHE A 491 2.26 6.12 -18.07
C PHE A 491 3.46 5.17 -18.28
N PRO A 492 4.10 4.71 -17.20
CA PRO A 492 5.22 3.78 -17.31
C PRO A 492 4.77 2.42 -17.83
N VAL A 493 5.51 1.85 -18.77
CA VAL A 493 5.25 0.56 -19.40
C VAL A 493 6.54 -0.25 -19.44
N LEU A 494 6.47 -1.49 -18.98
CA LEU A 494 7.49 -2.50 -19.24
C LEU A 494 7.22 -3.11 -20.61
N PHE A 495 8.10 -2.83 -21.58
CA PHE A 495 8.07 -3.34 -22.92
C PHE A 495 9.36 -4.14 -23.16
N ASP A 496 9.25 -5.44 -23.38
CA ASP A 496 10.40 -6.36 -23.51
C ASP A 496 11.42 -6.25 -22.35
N GLY A 497 10.93 -6.02 -21.12
CA GLY A 497 11.75 -5.85 -19.93
C GLY A 497 12.39 -4.45 -19.75
N GLU A 498 12.22 -3.54 -20.71
CA GLU A 498 12.66 -2.16 -20.60
C GLU A 498 11.55 -1.24 -20.11
N LEU A 499 11.87 -0.34 -19.18
CA LEU A 499 10.95 0.70 -18.74
C LEU A 499 10.90 1.84 -19.75
N ARG A 500 9.76 2.01 -20.39
CA ARG A 500 9.45 3.09 -21.33
C ARG A 500 8.21 3.86 -20.90
N TRP A 501 7.94 5.00 -21.51
CA TRP A 501 6.64 5.64 -21.40
C TRP A 501 5.73 5.17 -22.52
N SER A 502 4.44 5.00 -22.22
CA SER A 502 3.44 4.51 -23.18
C SER A 502 3.48 5.30 -24.50
N THR A 503 3.62 6.62 -24.41
CA THR A 503 3.71 7.55 -25.54
C THR A 503 5.01 7.45 -26.37
N ASP A 504 6.06 6.82 -25.84
CA ASP A 504 7.33 6.62 -26.53
C ASP A 504 7.35 5.33 -27.40
N ILE A 505 6.35 4.46 -27.22
CA ILE A 505 6.22 3.20 -27.95
C ILE A 505 5.61 3.47 -29.31
N LYS A 506 6.32 3.09 -30.37
CA LYS A 506 5.90 3.36 -31.74
C LYS A 506 5.14 2.18 -32.33
N THR A 507 4.20 2.49 -33.23
CA THR A 507 3.35 1.53 -33.92
C THR A 507 4.10 0.36 -34.58
N HIS A 508 5.34 0.59 -35.06
CA HIS A 508 6.12 -0.45 -35.72
C HIS A 508 6.88 -1.37 -34.75
N GLU A 509 6.86 -1.07 -33.47
CA GLU A 509 7.43 -1.91 -32.40
C GLU A 509 6.40 -2.88 -31.82
N LEU A 510 5.12 -2.58 -32.06
CA LEU A 510 3.95 -3.40 -31.72
C LEU A 510 3.63 -4.35 -32.90
#